data_8405b4d3ac3c6cfd553e057f68eb3c8d
#
_entry.id   8405b4d3ac3c6cfd553e057f68eb3c8d
#
_cell.length_a   1.000
_cell.length_b   1.000
_cell.length_c   1.000
_cell.angle_alpha   90.00
_cell.angle_beta   90.00
_cell.angle_gamma   90.00
#
_symmetry.space_group_name_H-M   'P 1'
#
loop_
_entity.id
_entity.type
_entity.pdbx_description
1 polymer ?
#
loop_
_entity_poly.entity_id
_entity_poly.type
_entity_poly.pdbx_seq_one_letter_code
_entity_poly.pdbx_strand_id
1 'polypeptide(L)'
;KKDSITSIPRAEMLGSIMIGYESIAVAGSHGKTTTTSMIAKILSVANLSPTYVVGGKVLSTDENSDLGKGKYIVAEADESDGSFVHLQPDVAVLTNIDDDHLAHFNNIFENLLDSFVLFSENVPFYGYLIINGDDKNIKKISKRISRSQVTFGESKECDYKIIKIISKNGKQDFQIFDKKTRNVHKFKINLPGKHNVFNATAAIAVALEEGISISSIRNGIKEFTGVG
;
A
#
# COMPACT_ATOMS: atom_id res chain seq x y z
N LYS A 1 -12.30 -39.40 19.79
CA LYS A 1 -12.15 -38.79 18.45
C LYS A 1 -11.26 -37.56 18.64
N LYS A 2 -10.00 -37.54 18.08
CA LYS A 2 -9.20 -36.33 17.98
C LYS A 2 -9.94 -35.41 17.03
N ASP A 3 -10.35 -34.24 17.51
CA ASP A 3 -10.92 -33.22 16.65
C ASP A 3 -9.84 -32.82 15.63
N SER A 4 -10.04 -33.14 14.36
CA SER A 4 -9.14 -32.73 13.29
C SER A 4 -9.40 -31.25 12.99
N ILE A 5 -8.58 -30.37 13.59
CA ILE A 5 -8.61 -28.95 13.28
C ILE A 5 -7.92 -28.77 11.91
N THR A 6 -8.63 -28.20 10.96
CA THR A 6 -8.06 -27.84 9.67
C THR A 6 -7.09 -26.69 9.86
N SER A 7 -5.82 -26.87 9.45
CA SER A 7 -4.81 -25.81 9.42
C SER A 7 -4.70 -25.29 8.00
N ILE A 8 -4.79 -23.98 7.84
CA ILE A 8 -4.62 -23.29 6.57
C ILE A 8 -3.53 -22.22 6.68
N PRO A 9 -2.81 -21.88 5.60
CA PRO A 9 -1.85 -20.79 5.58
C PRO A 9 -2.48 -19.45 5.96
N ARG A 10 -1.70 -18.59 6.64
CA ARG A 10 -2.16 -17.25 7.07
C ARG A 10 -2.70 -16.42 5.90
N ALA A 11 -2.00 -16.42 4.76
CA ALA A 11 -2.39 -15.64 3.58
C ALA A 11 -3.70 -16.14 2.98
N GLU A 12 -3.97 -17.45 2.95
CA GLU A 12 -5.25 -18.00 2.49
C GLU A 12 -6.42 -17.56 3.39
N MET A 13 -6.21 -17.57 4.72
CA MET A 13 -7.21 -17.08 5.66
C MET A 13 -7.45 -15.57 5.45
N LEU A 14 -6.39 -14.77 5.33
CA LEU A 14 -6.49 -13.34 5.07
C LEU A 14 -7.24 -13.08 3.76
N GLY A 15 -6.88 -13.78 2.68
CA GLY A 15 -7.58 -13.68 1.39
C GLY A 15 -9.07 -13.99 1.52
N SER A 16 -9.44 -15.04 2.28
CA SER A 16 -10.84 -15.39 2.52
C SER A 16 -11.60 -14.31 3.31
N ILE A 17 -10.96 -13.67 4.27
CA ILE A 17 -11.55 -12.55 5.03
C ILE A 17 -11.75 -11.35 4.11
N MET A 18 -10.79 -11.05 3.23
CA MET A 18 -10.84 -9.89 2.34
C MET A 18 -12.03 -9.90 1.36
N ILE A 19 -12.53 -11.08 0.97
CA ILE A 19 -13.65 -11.22 0.03
C ILE A 19 -14.93 -10.44 0.45
N GLY A 20 -15.12 -10.25 1.74
CA GLY A 20 -16.30 -9.52 2.27
C GLY A 20 -16.15 -8.01 2.38
N TYR A 21 -15.02 -7.45 1.93
CA TYR A 21 -14.66 -6.04 2.11
C TYR A 21 -14.28 -5.37 0.79
N GLU A 22 -14.31 -4.03 0.75
CA GLU A 22 -13.54 -3.25 -0.22
C GLU A 22 -12.07 -3.32 0.21
N SER A 23 -11.30 -4.12 -0.51
CA SER A 23 -10.02 -4.63 -0.02
C SER A 23 -8.83 -3.93 -0.67
N ILE A 24 -7.88 -3.49 0.17
CA ILE A 24 -6.65 -2.83 -0.24
C ILE A 24 -5.47 -3.64 0.27
N ALA A 25 -4.59 -4.12 -0.62
CA ALA A 25 -3.38 -4.84 -0.25
C ALA A 25 -2.12 -4.07 -0.65
N VAL A 26 -1.16 -3.95 0.27
CA VAL A 26 0.10 -3.23 0.03
C VAL A 26 1.25 -4.23 -0.03
N ALA A 27 1.87 -4.35 -1.19
CA ALA A 27 3.03 -5.20 -1.46
C ALA A 27 4.27 -4.37 -1.82
N GLY A 28 5.44 -5.02 -1.76
CA GLY A 28 6.73 -4.44 -2.10
C GLY A 28 7.80 -4.76 -1.07
N SER A 29 9.07 -4.70 -1.46
CA SER A 29 10.19 -5.07 -0.59
C SER A 29 10.27 -4.19 0.67
N HIS A 30 10.01 -2.88 0.54
CA HIS A 30 10.09 -1.92 1.65
C HIS A 30 8.86 -1.01 1.72
N GLY A 31 8.53 -0.56 2.94
CA GLY A 31 7.49 0.44 3.19
C GLY A 31 6.06 -0.11 3.24
N LYS A 32 5.86 -1.43 3.13
CA LYS A 32 4.55 -2.09 3.25
C LYS A 32 3.78 -1.67 4.50
N THR A 33 4.34 -1.97 5.67
CA THR A 33 3.74 -1.69 6.98
C THR A 33 3.40 -0.21 7.15
N THR A 34 4.34 0.67 6.79
CA THR A 34 4.15 2.12 6.89
C THR A 34 3.02 2.61 5.99
N THR A 35 2.98 2.14 4.72
CA THR A 35 1.95 2.55 3.75
C THR A 35 0.58 2.01 4.15
N THR A 36 0.48 0.72 4.55
CA THR A 36 -0.76 0.10 5.05
C THR A 36 -1.33 0.88 6.23
N SER A 37 -0.47 1.21 7.20
CA SER A 37 -0.87 1.97 8.40
C SER A 37 -1.28 3.41 8.08
N MET A 38 -0.64 4.06 7.09
CA MET A 38 -1.04 5.40 6.62
C MET A 38 -2.42 5.36 5.95
N ILE A 39 -2.70 4.36 5.10
CA ILE A 39 -4.01 4.17 4.47
C ILE A 39 -5.07 3.97 5.55
N ALA A 40 -4.85 3.04 6.48
CA ALA A 40 -5.77 2.78 7.59
C ALA A 40 -6.03 4.04 8.42
N LYS A 41 -4.98 4.83 8.73
CA LYS A 41 -5.10 6.09 9.47
C LYS A 41 -5.93 7.12 8.70
N ILE A 42 -5.72 7.28 7.40
CA ILE A 42 -6.52 8.21 6.57
C ILE A 42 -8.00 7.81 6.58
N LEU A 43 -8.30 6.52 6.37
CA LEU A 43 -9.66 6.00 6.38
C LEU A 43 -10.33 6.17 7.76
N SER A 44 -9.58 5.97 8.85
CA SER A 44 -10.07 6.20 10.22
C SER A 44 -10.41 7.67 10.47
N VAL A 45 -9.55 8.60 10.05
CA VAL A 45 -9.81 10.06 10.14
C VAL A 45 -10.97 10.50 9.26
N ALA A 46 -11.24 9.77 8.18
CA ALA A 46 -12.42 9.97 7.34
C ALA A 46 -13.71 9.35 7.94
N ASN A 47 -13.66 8.79 9.16
CA ASN A 47 -14.75 8.10 9.84
C ASN A 47 -15.26 6.85 9.11
N LEU A 48 -14.40 6.17 8.35
CA LEU A 48 -14.74 4.94 7.62
C LEU A 48 -14.45 3.65 8.39
N SER A 49 -13.87 3.75 9.60
CA SER A 49 -13.64 2.64 10.53
C SER A 49 -13.10 1.37 9.84
N PRO A 50 -11.94 1.40 9.17
CA PRO A 50 -11.41 0.26 8.42
C PRO A 50 -10.96 -0.87 9.35
N THR A 51 -11.08 -2.12 8.88
CA THR A 51 -10.29 -3.24 9.40
C THR A 51 -8.87 -3.12 8.84
N TYR A 52 -7.83 -3.41 9.63
CA TYR A 52 -6.47 -3.45 9.11
C TYR A 52 -5.64 -4.60 9.70
N VAL A 53 -4.69 -5.10 8.89
CA VAL A 53 -3.74 -6.15 9.27
C VAL A 53 -2.36 -5.76 8.75
N VAL A 54 -1.40 -5.54 9.66
CA VAL A 54 -0.03 -5.15 9.36
C VAL A 54 0.98 -6.12 9.96
N GLY A 55 2.18 -6.21 9.38
CA GLY A 55 3.26 -7.07 9.89
C GLY A 55 3.94 -6.55 11.16
N GLY A 56 3.94 -5.23 11.37
CA GLY A 56 4.49 -4.55 12.54
C GLY A 56 3.40 -3.96 13.44
N LYS A 57 3.82 -3.30 14.52
CA LYS A 57 2.88 -2.59 15.41
C LYS A 57 2.67 -1.14 14.96
N VAL A 58 1.43 -0.69 14.98
CA VAL A 58 1.09 0.72 14.77
C VAL A 58 1.34 1.48 16.07
N LEU A 59 2.27 2.45 16.07
CA LEU A 59 2.67 3.17 17.31
C LEU A 59 1.52 3.89 18.03
N SER A 60 0.47 4.26 17.31
CA SER A 60 -0.69 4.94 17.91
C SER A 60 -1.64 4.01 18.68
N THR A 61 -1.62 2.70 18.40
CA THR A 61 -2.49 1.70 19.02
C THR A 61 -1.74 0.61 19.76
N ASP A 62 -0.42 0.49 19.53
CA ASP A 62 0.44 -0.62 19.97
C ASP A 62 -0.04 -2.01 19.49
N GLU A 63 -0.88 -2.04 18.44
CA GLU A 63 -1.49 -3.23 17.87
C GLU A 63 -1.10 -3.40 16.41
N ASN A 64 -1.08 -4.63 15.94
CA ASN A 64 -0.80 -4.98 14.54
C ASN A 64 -2.07 -5.28 13.72
N SER A 65 -3.23 -5.24 14.35
CA SER A 65 -4.52 -5.40 13.67
C SER A 65 -5.65 -4.77 14.49
N ASP A 66 -6.67 -4.30 13.80
CA ASP A 66 -7.91 -3.84 14.43
C ASP A 66 -9.10 -4.23 13.55
N LEU A 67 -10.19 -4.62 14.19
CA LEU A 67 -11.44 -4.96 13.53
C LEU A 67 -12.33 -3.71 13.47
N GLY A 68 -12.35 -3.08 12.33
CA GLY A 68 -13.25 -1.95 12.07
C GLY A 68 -14.69 -2.36 11.83
N LYS A 69 -15.58 -1.36 11.82
CA LYS A 69 -17.01 -1.52 11.52
C LYS A 69 -17.37 -1.08 10.10
N GLY A 70 -16.40 -0.62 9.35
CA GLY A 70 -16.58 -0.12 8.00
C GLY A 70 -16.42 -1.20 6.94
N LYS A 71 -16.57 -0.79 5.70
CA LYS A 71 -16.49 -1.67 4.52
C LYS A 71 -15.07 -1.96 4.05
N TYR A 72 -14.07 -1.20 4.51
CA TYR A 72 -12.69 -1.35 4.07
C TYR A 72 -11.91 -2.34 4.91
N ILE A 73 -11.08 -3.14 4.24
CA ILE A 73 -9.95 -3.85 4.85
C ILE A 73 -8.65 -3.43 4.19
N VAL A 74 -7.65 -3.08 4.99
CA VAL A 74 -6.31 -2.71 4.52
C VAL A 74 -5.31 -3.73 5.06
N ALA A 75 -4.64 -4.45 4.19
CA ALA A 75 -3.73 -5.52 4.58
C ALA A 75 -2.34 -5.35 3.98
N GLU A 76 -1.33 -5.77 4.73
CA GLU A 76 0.03 -5.94 4.23
C GLU A 76 0.12 -7.28 3.49
N ALA A 77 0.60 -7.24 2.24
CA ALA A 77 0.86 -8.39 1.39
C ALA A 77 2.36 -8.69 1.42
N ASP A 78 2.75 -9.68 2.24
CA ASP A 78 4.15 -10.05 2.43
C ASP A 78 4.61 -11.02 1.35
N GLU A 79 5.61 -10.61 0.56
CA GLU A 79 6.19 -11.39 -0.51
C GLU A 79 7.22 -12.42 -0.03
N SER A 80 7.70 -12.33 1.22
CA SER A 80 8.87 -13.07 1.69
C SER A 80 8.72 -14.59 1.62
N ASP A 81 7.51 -15.10 1.77
CA ASP A 81 7.16 -16.52 1.66
C ASP A 81 6.38 -16.86 0.36
N GLY A 82 6.21 -15.89 -0.53
CA GLY A 82 5.48 -16.02 -1.78
C GLY A 82 3.96 -16.18 -1.62
N SER A 83 3.44 -16.19 -0.39
CA SER A 83 2.01 -16.46 -0.15
C SER A 83 1.09 -15.30 -0.54
N PHE A 84 1.62 -14.09 -0.71
CA PHE A 84 0.85 -12.90 -1.11
C PHE A 84 0.11 -13.06 -2.45
N VAL A 85 0.56 -13.97 -3.33
CA VAL A 85 -0.12 -14.30 -4.59
C VAL A 85 -1.51 -14.93 -4.39
N HIS A 86 -1.86 -15.36 -3.17
CA HIS A 86 -3.20 -15.87 -2.87
C HIS A 86 -4.20 -14.76 -2.53
N LEU A 87 -3.74 -13.53 -2.33
CA LEU A 87 -4.61 -12.40 -2.07
C LEU A 87 -5.26 -11.91 -3.38
N GLN A 88 -6.52 -11.50 -3.30
CA GLN A 88 -7.31 -10.96 -4.41
C GLN A 88 -7.91 -9.61 -4.00
N PRO A 89 -7.08 -8.56 -3.86
CA PRO A 89 -7.55 -7.25 -3.44
C PRO A 89 -8.26 -6.50 -4.57
N ASP A 90 -9.21 -5.63 -4.21
CA ASP A 90 -9.80 -4.68 -5.17
C ASP A 90 -8.80 -3.59 -5.58
N VAL A 91 -7.94 -3.20 -4.64
CA VAL A 91 -6.85 -2.24 -4.86
C VAL A 91 -5.52 -2.85 -4.40
N ALA A 92 -4.55 -2.93 -5.30
CA ALA A 92 -3.18 -3.33 -4.96
C ALA A 92 -2.23 -2.13 -5.01
N VAL A 93 -1.34 -2.03 -4.02
CA VAL A 93 -0.30 -0.99 -3.97
C VAL A 93 1.06 -1.66 -4.11
N LEU A 94 1.89 -1.21 -5.07
CA LEU A 94 3.26 -1.65 -5.22
C LEU A 94 4.21 -0.49 -4.88
N THR A 95 4.94 -0.63 -3.76
CA THR A 95 5.82 0.44 -3.24
C THR A 95 7.19 0.44 -3.92
N ASN A 96 7.85 -0.69 -4.01
CA ASN A 96 9.14 -0.93 -4.66
C ASN A 96 9.39 -2.45 -4.76
N ILE A 97 10.31 -2.86 -5.63
CA ILE A 97 10.74 -4.25 -5.74
C ILE A 97 12.26 -4.28 -5.78
N ASP A 98 12.86 -4.87 -4.75
CA ASP A 98 14.30 -5.10 -4.63
C ASP A 98 14.60 -6.60 -4.53
N ASP A 99 15.87 -6.98 -4.63
CA ASP A 99 16.33 -8.37 -4.61
C ASP A 99 16.44 -8.98 -3.20
N ASP A 100 15.65 -8.44 -2.27
CA ASP A 100 15.53 -8.96 -0.91
C ASP A 100 14.69 -10.25 -0.88
N HIS A 101 14.97 -11.12 0.12
CA HIS A 101 14.21 -12.34 0.40
C HIS A 101 14.08 -13.34 -0.75
N LEU A 102 15.10 -13.46 -1.63
CA LEU A 102 15.09 -14.33 -2.80
C LEU A 102 15.08 -15.84 -2.49
N ALA A 103 15.31 -16.24 -1.23
CA ALA A 103 15.40 -17.66 -0.85
C ALA A 103 14.14 -18.46 -1.25
N HIS A 104 12.94 -17.86 -1.10
CA HIS A 104 11.68 -18.48 -1.49
C HIS A 104 11.54 -18.60 -3.04
N PHE A 105 12.20 -17.75 -3.78
CA PHE A 105 12.15 -17.65 -5.23
C PHE A 105 13.34 -18.36 -5.92
N ASN A 106 13.90 -19.39 -5.27
CA ASN A 106 15.06 -20.16 -5.74
C ASN A 106 16.30 -19.27 -6.00
N ASN A 107 16.43 -18.14 -5.32
CA ASN A 107 17.44 -17.11 -5.55
C ASN A 107 17.44 -16.54 -6.99
N ILE A 108 16.29 -16.60 -7.67
CA ILE A 108 16.09 -16.06 -9.02
C ILE A 108 15.19 -14.84 -8.95
N PHE A 109 15.74 -13.65 -9.22
CA PHE A 109 15.01 -12.39 -9.13
C PHE A 109 13.82 -12.31 -10.10
N GLU A 110 13.90 -12.96 -11.28
CA GLU A 110 12.79 -12.98 -12.23
C GLU A 110 11.57 -13.72 -11.66
N ASN A 111 11.76 -14.77 -10.84
CA ASN A 111 10.67 -15.47 -10.17
C ASN A 111 9.93 -14.55 -9.18
N LEU A 112 10.66 -13.68 -8.48
CA LEU A 112 10.04 -12.64 -7.64
C LEU A 112 9.23 -11.67 -8.49
N LEU A 113 9.78 -11.19 -9.61
CA LEU A 113 9.05 -10.30 -10.52
C LEU A 113 7.78 -10.97 -11.09
N ASP A 114 7.84 -12.25 -11.44
CA ASP A 114 6.70 -13.02 -11.91
C ASP A 114 5.61 -13.14 -10.85
N SER A 115 5.98 -13.31 -9.58
CA SER A 115 5.01 -13.35 -8.48
C SER A 115 4.32 -12.01 -8.25
N PHE A 116 5.01 -10.88 -8.42
CA PHE A 116 4.39 -9.55 -8.39
C PHE A 116 3.43 -9.32 -9.57
N VAL A 117 3.75 -9.85 -10.75
CA VAL A 117 2.81 -9.83 -11.89
C VAL A 117 1.58 -10.65 -11.56
N LEU A 118 1.74 -11.89 -11.05
CA LEU A 118 0.63 -12.75 -10.66
C LEU A 118 -0.26 -12.10 -9.60
N PHE A 119 0.32 -11.54 -8.53
CA PHE A 119 -0.42 -10.79 -7.52
C PHE A 119 -1.21 -9.63 -8.13
N SER A 120 -0.59 -8.87 -9.04
CA SER A 120 -1.23 -7.74 -9.71
C SER A 120 -2.40 -8.16 -10.61
N GLU A 121 -2.29 -9.31 -11.30
CA GLU A 121 -3.36 -9.85 -12.13
C GLU A 121 -4.53 -10.42 -11.33
N ASN A 122 -4.36 -10.69 -10.02
CA ASN A 122 -5.45 -11.08 -9.14
C ASN A 122 -6.40 -9.91 -8.79
N VAL A 123 -6.01 -8.68 -9.04
CA VAL A 123 -6.91 -7.52 -8.94
C VAL A 123 -8.05 -7.71 -9.94
N PRO A 124 -9.33 -7.58 -9.56
CA PRO A 124 -10.45 -7.79 -10.47
C PRO A 124 -10.50 -6.72 -11.58
N PHE A 125 -11.28 -6.96 -12.63
CA PHE A 125 -11.34 -6.07 -13.80
C PHE A 125 -11.83 -4.65 -13.47
N TYR A 126 -12.58 -4.49 -12.40
CA TYR A 126 -13.07 -3.20 -11.89
C TYR A 126 -12.14 -2.54 -10.89
N GLY A 127 -11.14 -3.26 -10.41
CA GLY A 127 -10.11 -2.78 -9.50
C GLY A 127 -8.95 -2.08 -10.21
N TYR A 128 -7.96 -1.65 -9.43
CA TYR A 128 -6.81 -0.93 -9.97
C TYR A 128 -5.56 -1.12 -9.10
N LEU A 129 -4.40 -0.77 -9.66
CA LEU A 129 -3.13 -0.74 -8.96
C LEU A 129 -2.67 0.70 -8.73
N ILE A 130 -2.08 0.95 -7.57
CA ILE A 130 -1.27 2.14 -7.29
C ILE A 130 0.19 1.72 -7.32
N ILE A 131 0.96 2.18 -8.29
CA ILE A 131 2.34 1.72 -8.51
C ILE A 131 3.35 2.85 -8.47
N ASN A 132 4.53 2.57 -7.89
CA ASN A 132 5.64 3.51 -7.91
C ASN A 132 6.23 3.64 -9.31
N GLY A 133 5.92 4.75 -9.97
CA GLY A 133 6.37 5.05 -11.33
C GLY A 133 7.86 5.41 -11.43
N ASP A 134 8.61 5.49 -10.32
CA ASP A 134 10.05 5.73 -10.34
C ASP A 134 10.86 4.44 -10.15
N ASP A 135 10.24 3.38 -9.62
CA ASP A 135 10.91 2.10 -9.41
C ASP A 135 11.16 1.39 -10.75
N LYS A 136 12.42 1.00 -10.99
CA LYS A 136 12.86 0.36 -12.25
C LYS A 136 12.24 -1.01 -12.49
N ASN A 137 12.05 -1.79 -11.41
CA ASN A 137 11.53 -3.14 -11.48
C ASN A 137 10.01 -3.13 -11.65
N ILE A 138 9.32 -2.22 -10.95
CA ILE A 138 7.89 -1.97 -11.17
C ILE A 138 7.63 -1.52 -12.61
N LYS A 139 8.44 -0.59 -13.16
CA LYS A 139 8.36 -0.20 -14.58
C LYS A 139 8.54 -1.38 -15.55
N LYS A 140 9.41 -2.34 -15.20
CA LYS A 140 9.61 -3.55 -16.01
C LYS A 140 8.35 -4.41 -16.02
N ILE A 141 7.78 -4.70 -14.85
CA ILE A 141 6.61 -5.59 -14.73
C ILE A 141 5.30 -4.90 -15.13
N SER A 142 5.18 -3.58 -15.00
CA SER A 142 3.96 -2.83 -15.32
C SER A 142 3.48 -3.06 -16.76
N LYS A 143 4.40 -3.29 -17.69
CA LYS A 143 4.11 -3.62 -19.09
C LYS A 143 3.51 -5.01 -19.30
N ARG A 144 3.60 -5.88 -18.29
CA ARG A 144 3.10 -7.26 -18.30
C ARG A 144 1.77 -7.39 -17.56
N ILE A 145 1.32 -6.31 -16.89
CA ILE A 145 0.10 -6.26 -16.10
C ILE A 145 -1.02 -5.67 -16.94
N SER A 146 -2.14 -6.40 -17.05
CA SER A 146 -3.30 -6.00 -17.85
C SER A 146 -4.30 -5.11 -17.08
N ARG A 147 -4.15 -5.00 -15.78
CA ARG A 147 -5.05 -4.24 -14.89
C ARG A 147 -4.81 -2.74 -14.97
N SER A 148 -5.82 -1.95 -14.64
CA SER A 148 -5.72 -0.49 -14.56
C SER A 148 -4.63 -0.06 -13.58
N GLN A 149 -3.79 0.89 -13.97
CA GLN A 149 -2.64 1.32 -13.19
C GLN A 149 -2.67 2.83 -13.00
N VAL A 150 -2.49 3.26 -11.77
CA VAL A 150 -2.33 4.66 -11.37
C VAL A 150 -0.92 4.82 -10.79
N THR A 151 -0.17 5.77 -11.28
CA THR A 151 1.25 5.92 -10.98
C THR A 151 1.52 7.06 -9.98
N PHE A 152 2.45 6.83 -9.05
CA PHE A 152 2.95 7.88 -8.16
C PHE A 152 4.49 7.94 -8.19
N GLY A 153 5.06 9.12 -7.91
CA GLY A 153 6.51 9.31 -7.89
C GLY A 153 6.93 10.74 -8.24
N GLU A 154 8.23 10.96 -8.49
CA GLU A 154 8.79 12.24 -8.91
C GLU A 154 8.80 12.43 -10.43
N SER A 155 8.73 11.32 -11.19
CA SER A 155 8.70 11.36 -12.65
C SER A 155 7.53 12.20 -13.17
N LYS A 156 7.77 12.97 -14.22
CA LYS A 156 6.73 13.86 -14.79
C LYS A 156 5.56 13.11 -15.42
N GLU A 157 5.73 11.83 -15.70
CA GLU A 157 4.70 10.95 -16.27
C GLU A 157 3.70 10.44 -15.20
N CYS A 158 4.08 10.49 -13.91
CA CYS A 158 3.24 9.99 -12.82
C CYS A 158 1.92 10.77 -12.72
N ASP A 159 0.84 10.04 -12.39
CA ASP A 159 -0.49 10.62 -12.18
C ASP A 159 -0.52 11.45 -10.90
N TYR A 160 0.13 10.97 -9.84
CA TYR A 160 0.37 11.68 -8.59
C TYR A 160 1.85 12.02 -8.45
N LYS A 161 2.24 13.19 -8.98
CA LYS A 161 3.63 13.61 -9.05
C LYS A 161 4.07 14.35 -7.80
N ILE A 162 5.13 13.88 -7.16
CA ILE A 162 5.84 14.61 -6.10
C ILE A 162 6.65 15.73 -6.76
N ILE A 163 6.29 16.99 -6.49
CA ILE A 163 6.92 18.16 -7.14
C ILE A 163 7.84 18.95 -6.22
N LYS A 164 7.73 18.76 -4.91
CA LYS A 164 8.56 19.45 -3.92
C LYS A 164 8.62 18.67 -2.62
N ILE A 165 9.81 18.55 -2.04
CA ILE A 165 10.04 18.00 -0.70
C ILE A 165 10.93 18.97 0.06
N ILE A 166 10.56 19.31 1.29
CA ILE A 166 11.34 20.16 2.21
C ILE A 166 11.46 19.39 3.53
N SER A 167 12.68 18.98 3.84
CA SER A 167 13.01 18.30 5.10
C SER A 167 13.42 19.31 6.15
N LYS A 168 12.74 19.31 7.31
CA LYS A 168 13.09 20.19 8.43
C LYS A 168 12.73 19.54 9.77
N ASN A 169 13.71 19.45 10.67
CA ASN A 169 13.52 18.96 12.04
C ASN A 169 12.83 17.58 12.10
N GLY A 170 13.29 16.61 11.28
CA GLY A 170 12.72 15.26 11.24
C GLY A 170 11.33 15.15 10.62
N LYS A 171 10.83 16.22 9.99
CA LYS A 171 9.52 16.28 9.32
C LYS A 171 9.71 16.57 7.84
N GLN A 172 8.71 16.19 7.03
CA GLN A 172 8.69 16.46 5.60
C GLN A 172 7.46 17.30 5.26
N ASP A 173 7.67 18.49 4.70
CA ASP A 173 6.64 19.22 3.97
C ASP A 173 6.79 18.89 2.49
N PHE A 174 5.72 18.48 1.83
CA PHE A 174 5.79 18.07 0.42
C PHE A 174 4.54 18.45 -0.37
N GLN A 175 4.67 18.46 -1.68
CA GLN A 175 3.60 18.80 -2.60
C GLN A 175 3.45 17.71 -3.64
N ILE A 176 2.19 17.37 -3.94
CA ILE A 176 1.81 16.41 -4.98
C ILE A 176 0.97 17.16 -6.01
N PHE A 177 1.35 17.04 -7.27
CA PHE A 177 0.52 17.45 -8.40
C PHE A 177 -0.35 16.27 -8.83
N ASP A 178 -1.65 16.43 -8.77
CA ASP A 178 -2.66 15.51 -9.27
C ASP A 178 -2.91 15.84 -10.76
N LYS A 179 -2.52 14.94 -11.65
CA LYS A 179 -2.61 15.13 -13.10
C LYS A 179 -4.06 15.14 -13.61
N LYS A 180 -4.95 14.36 -12.96
CA LYS A 180 -6.36 14.24 -13.33
C LYS A 180 -7.12 15.54 -13.08
N THR A 181 -6.93 16.13 -11.89
CA THR A 181 -7.63 17.37 -11.49
C THR A 181 -6.82 18.62 -11.77
N ARG A 182 -5.53 18.50 -12.12
CA ARG A 182 -4.54 19.56 -12.27
C ARG A 182 -4.31 20.40 -11.01
N ASN A 183 -4.61 19.84 -9.85
CA ASN A 183 -4.43 20.51 -8.57
C ASN A 183 -3.08 20.19 -7.93
N VAL A 184 -2.57 21.13 -7.15
CA VAL A 184 -1.41 20.92 -6.27
C VAL A 184 -1.90 20.80 -4.83
N HIS A 185 -1.64 19.67 -4.23
CA HIS A 185 -1.97 19.41 -2.83
C HIS A 185 -0.72 19.48 -1.96
N LYS A 186 -0.83 20.15 -0.81
CA LYS A 186 0.26 20.29 0.16
C LYS A 186 0.01 19.39 1.36
N PHE A 187 1.03 18.67 1.76
CA PHE A 187 1.01 17.73 2.88
C PHE A 187 2.19 17.92 3.80
N LYS A 188 2.04 17.44 5.02
CA LYS A 188 3.08 17.40 6.03
C LYS A 188 3.04 16.04 6.74
N ILE A 189 4.18 15.39 6.82
CA ILE A 189 4.36 14.16 7.59
C ILE A 189 5.40 14.37 8.69
N ASN A 190 5.12 13.84 9.87
CA ASN A 190 5.98 13.94 11.05
C ASN A 190 7.00 12.79 11.13
N LEU A 191 7.48 12.30 9.99
CA LEU A 191 8.49 11.26 9.87
C LEU A 191 9.66 11.75 9.00
N PRO A 192 10.91 11.34 9.33
CA PRO A 192 12.07 11.67 8.53
C PRO A 192 12.15 10.80 7.28
N GLY A 193 12.94 11.27 6.31
CA GLY A 193 13.33 10.50 5.14
C GLY A 193 12.40 10.64 3.93
N LYS A 194 13.02 10.68 2.77
CA LYS A 194 12.33 10.79 1.47
C LYS A 194 11.44 9.58 1.19
N HIS A 195 11.86 8.36 1.61
CA HIS A 195 11.07 7.14 1.46
C HIS A 195 9.68 7.26 2.12
N ASN A 196 9.57 7.97 3.27
CA ASN A 196 8.27 8.20 3.91
C ASN A 196 7.37 9.15 3.11
N VAL A 197 7.94 10.05 2.30
CA VAL A 197 7.15 10.86 1.36
C VAL A 197 6.58 9.98 0.24
N PHE A 198 7.34 9.00 -0.27
CA PHE A 198 6.84 8.03 -1.25
C PHE A 198 5.74 7.16 -0.66
N ASN A 199 5.94 6.59 0.55
CA ASN A 199 4.93 5.81 1.26
C ASN A 199 3.64 6.63 1.48
N ALA A 200 3.79 7.88 1.93
CA ALA A 200 2.67 8.80 2.10
C ALA A 200 1.98 9.11 0.76
N THR A 201 2.73 9.28 -0.33
CA THR A 201 2.15 9.57 -1.64
C THR A 201 1.36 8.38 -2.17
N ALA A 202 1.82 7.14 -1.95
CA ALA A 202 1.07 5.93 -2.26
C ALA A 202 -0.27 5.89 -1.49
N ALA A 203 -0.23 6.14 -0.17
CA ALA A 203 -1.43 6.17 0.67
C ALA A 203 -2.41 7.30 0.27
N ILE A 204 -1.88 8.48 -0.09
CA ILE A 204 -2.65 9.62 -0.59
C ILE A 204 -3.31 9.29 -1.93
N ALA A 205 -2.58 8.63 -2.85
CA ALA A 205 -3.10 8.22 -4.14
C ALA A 205 -4.29 7.26 -3.99
N VAL A 206 -4.16 6.22 -3.15
CA VAL A 206 -5.27 5.33 -2.78
C VAL A 206 -6.46 6.15 -2.28
N ALA A 207 -6.24 7.02 -1.29
CA ALA A 207 -7.33 7.77 -0.68
C ALA A 207 -8.03 8.75 -1.65
N LEU A 208 -7.30 9.34 -2.60
CA LEU A 208 -7.86 10.21 -3.62
C LEU A 208 -8.69 9.42 -4.64
N GLU A 209 -8.22 8.25 -5.09
CA GLU A 209 -8.99 7.38 -5.99
C GLU A 209 -10.24 6.82 -5.31
N GLU A 210 -10.19 6.55 -4.00
CA GLU A 210 -11.36 6.18 -3.16
C GLU A 210 -12.28 7.37 -2.83
N GLY A 211 -12.01 8.55 -3.35
CA GLY A 211 -12.87 9.74 -3.17
C GLY A 211 -12.83 10.34 -1.77
N ILE A 212 -11.82 10.06 -0.96
CA ILE A 212 -11.68 10.62 0.38
C ILE A 212 -11.37 12.11 0.29
N SER A 213 -12.00 12.91 1.16
CA SER A 213 -11.79 14.35 1.18
C SER A 213 -10.33 14.73 1.44
N ILE A 214 -9.84 15.73 0.72
CA ILE A 214 -8.45 16.22 0.88
C ILE A 214 -8.14 16.69 2.31
N SER A 215 -9.15 17.14 3.05
CA SER A 215 -9.02 17.52 4.45
C SER A 215 -8.76 16.32 5.35
N SER A 216 -9.51 15.22 5.16
CA SER A 216 -9.31 13.96 5.90
C SER A 216 -7.94 13.35 5.58
N ILE A 217 -7.55 13.32 4.29
CA ILE A 217 -6.24 12.84 3.86
C ILE A 217 -5.12 13.64 4.52
N ARG A 218 -5.21 14.98 4.49
CA ARG A 218 -4.21 15.87 5.09
C ARG A 218 -4.07 15.65 6.60
N ASN A 219 -5.19 15.50 7.31
CA ASN A 219 -5.19 15.25 8.74
C ASN A 219 -4.64 13.83 9.05
N GLY A 220 -5.05 12.81 8.33
CA GLY A 220 -4.55 11.44 8.51
C GLY A 220 -3.04 11.33 8.37
N ILE A 221 -2.46 11.93 7.31
CA ILE A 221 -1.00 11.97 7.11
C ILE A 221 -0.29 12.79 8.21
N LYS A 222 -0.85 13.93 8.61
CA LYS A 222 -0.25 14.78 9.66
C LYS A 222 -0.25 14.12 11.04
N GLU A 223 -1.30 13.37 11.36
CA GLU A 223 -1.47 12.67 12.65
C GLU A 223 -0.71 11.34 12.71
N PHE A 224 -0.25 10.83 11.59
CA PHE A 224 0.49 9.57 11.56
C PHE A 224 1.86 9.71 12.24
N THR A 225 2.13 8.88 13.24
CA THR A 225 3.33 8.95 14.09
C THR A 225 4.38 7.87 13.80
N GLY A 226 4.07 6.95 12.90
CA GLY A 226 4.95 5.86 12.51
C GLY A 226 4.46 4.48 12.94
N VAL A 227 5.29 3.47 12.63
CA VAL A 227 5.14 2.07 13.03
C VAL A 227 6.34 1.66 13.86
N GLY A 228 6.17 0.72 14.80
CA GLY A 228 7.20 0.16 15.67
C GLY A 228 7.82 -1.11 15.12
#